data_46d862f36346a834c5f17792f394ad89
#
_entry.id   46d862f36346a834c5f17792f394ad89
#
_cell.length_a   1.000
_cell.length_b   1.000
_cell.length_c   1.000
_cell.angle_alpha   90.00
_cell.angle_beta   90.00
_cell.angle_gamma   90.00
#
_symmetry.space_group_name_H-M   'P 1'
#
loop_
_entity.id
_entity.type
_entity.pdbx_description
1 polymer ?
#
loop_
_entity_poly.entity_id
_entity_poly.type
_entity_poly.pdbx_seq_one_letter_code
_entity_poly.pdbx_strand_id
1 'polypeptide(L)'
;YKMKGRSASMKLLEEKIILEGNVLSDSVLKVDRFLNHQIDPELMLSIGKEFAERFKNDQITKILTLESSGIAPAVMTGLILQTPVLFARKKKSLTMIDDLYHSKVYSFTKQEKTEVSVSKKLLNTNDRVLVIDDFLANGQAALALIDIVNQAEASLVGLGIVIEKTFQNGGDQLRKNGIRVESLAQILSLENGRVHFVHEEVKQ
;
A
#
# COMPACT_ATOMS: atom_id res chain seq x y z
N TYR A 1 -25.55 8.48 -6.98
CA TYR A 1 -24.97 8.34 -5.64
C TYR A 1 -23.44 8.54 -5.77
N LYS A 2 -22.95 9.76 -5.53
CA LYS A 2 -21.51 10.02 -5.46
C LYS A 2 -20.96 9.16 -4.34
N MET A 3 -20.16 8.15 -4.65
CA MET A 3 -19.39 7.40 -3.67
C MET A 3 -18.38 8.35 -3.03
N LYS A 4 -18.73 8.91 -1.86
CA LYS A 4 -17.86 9.74 -1.04
C LYS A 4 -16.70 8.86 -0.55
N GLY A 5 -15.46 9.20 -0.94
CA GLY A 5 -14.26 8.65 -0.35
C GLY A 5 -13.33 7.85 -1.25
N ARG A 6 -13.57 7.75 -2.56
CA ARG A 6 -12.61 7.12 -3.48
C ARG A 6 -11.75 8.19 -4.16
N SER A 7 -10.44 7.96 -4.18
CA SER A 7 -9.46 8.83 -4.83
C SER A 7 -9.52 8.74 -6.36
N ALA A 8 -9.03 9.77 -7.06
CA ALA A 8 -8.90 9.72 -8.52
C ALA A 8 -7.87 8.68 -8.94
N SER A 9 -8.12 7.97 -10.04
CA SER A 9 -7.21 6.98 -10.60
C SER A 9 -6.04 7.61 -11.34
N MET A 10 -4.89 6.92 -11.34
CA MET A 10 -3.68 7.29 -12.08
C MET A 10 -3.64 6.57 -13.43
N LYS A 11 -3.95 7.28 -14.52
CA LYS A 11 -4.03 6.70 -15.87
C LYS A 11 -2.76 5.97 -16.31
N LEU A 12 -1.59 6.54 -16.07
CA LEU A 12 -0.30 5.91 -16.44
C LEU A 12 -0.15 4.52 -15.83
N LEU A 13 -0.54 4.36 -14.56
CA LEU A 13 -0.49 3.06 -13.87
C LEU A 13 -1.52 2.09 -14.46
N GLU A 14 -2.73 2.55 -14.75
CA GLU A 14 -3.78 1.71 -15.33
C GLU A 14 -3.40 1.21 -16.73
N GLU A 15 -2.86 2.09 -17.59
CA GLU A 15 -2.32 1.72 -18.89
C GLU A 15 -1.21 0.66 -18.77
N LYS A 16 -0.31 0.83 -17.80
CA LYS A 16 0.76 -0.14 -17.54
C LYS A 16 0.21 -1.49 -17.08
N ILE A 17 -0.81 -1.49 -16.22
CA ILE A 17 -1.51 -2.71 -15.79
C ILE A 17 -2.17 -3.42 -16.98
N ILE A 18 -2.83 -2.69 -17.88
CA ILE A 18 -3.47 -3.28 -19.07
C ILE A 18 -2.43 -3.89 -20.01
N LEU A 19 -1.31 -3.19 -20.26
CA LEU A 19 -0.31 -3.61 -21.24
C LEU A 19 0.58 -4.75 -20.76
N GLU A 20 0.96 -4.75 -19.47
CA GLU A 20 1.99 -5.65 -18.94
C GLU A 20 1.52 -6.51 -17.76
N GLY A 21 0.34 -6.23 -17.21
CA GLY A 21 -0.29 -7.07 -16.19
C GLY A 21 -0.79 -8.39 -16.78
N ASN A 22 -0.82 -9.44 -15.97
CA ASN A 22 -1.34 -10.75 -16.36
C ASN A 22 -2.39 -11.21 -15.33
N VAL A 23 -3.63 -11.34 -15.78
CA VAL A 23 -4.73 -11.87 -14.98
C VAL A 23 -4.64 -13.39 -14.99
N LEU A 24 -4.35 -13.98 -13.82
CA LEU A 24 -4.23 -15.44 -13.66
C LEU A 24 -5.53 -16.08 -13.22
N SER A 25 -6.39 -15.34 -12.52
CA SER A 25 -7.72 -15.76 -12.09
C SER A 25 -8.56 -14.54 -11.73
N ASP A 26 -9.83 -14.72 -11.37
CA ASP A 26 -10.74 -13.66 -10.96
C ASP A 26 -10.30 -12.93 -9.67
N SER A 27 -9.27 -13.43 -9.01
CA SER A 27 -8.71 -12.81 -7.79
C SER A 27 -7.22 -12.48 -7.87
N VAL A 28 -6.49 -12.97 -8.88
CA VAL A 28 -5.04 -12.86 -8.98
C VAL A 28 -4.62 -12.08 -10.21
N LEU A 29 -4.04 -10.91 -9.97
CA LEU A 29 -3.34 -10.09 -10.96
C LEU A 29 -1.84 -10.13 -10.67
N LYS A 30 -1.06 -10.46 -11.69
CA LYS A 30 0.39 -10.49 -11.66
C LYS A 30 0.96 -9.24 -12.34
N VAL A 31 1.80 -8.50 -11.63
CA VAL A 31 2.42 -7.24 -12.08
C VAL A 31 3.95 -7.29 -11.96
N ASP A 32 4.52 -8.47 -12.18
CA ASP A 32 5.92 -8.78 -11.96
C ASP A 32 6.87 -7.97 -12.85
N ARG A 33 6.40 -7.50 -14.00
CA ARG A 33 7.24 -6.82 -14.99
C ARG A 33 7.59 -5.39 -14.63
N PHE A 34 6.85 -4.78 -13.67
CA PHE A 34 7.05 -3.36 -13.37
C PHE A 34 6.94 -2.99 -11.88
N LEU A 35 6.45 -3.91 -11.02
CA LEU A 35 6.22 -3.59 -9.60
C LEU A 35 6.81 -4.63 -8.64
N ASN A 36 6.51 -5.93 -8.80
CA ASN A 36 6.74 -6.93 -7.74
C ASN A 36 8.01 -7.77 -7.91
N HIS A 37 8.56 -7.87 -9.11
CA HIS A 37 9.77 -8.65 -9.38
C HIS A 37 10.80 -7.81 -10.16
N GLN A 38 10.42 -7.29 -11.31
CA GLN A 38 11.14 -6.20 -11.97
C GLN A 38 10.48 -4.89 -11.57
N ILE A 39 11.29 -3.88 -11.31
CA ILE A 39 10.81 -2.54 -10.95
C ILE A 39 11.05 -1.62 -12.14
N ASP A 40 10.00 -0.92 -12.58
CA ASP A 40 10.09 0.17 -13.56
C ASP A 40 10.37 1.48 -12.80
N PRO A 41 11.60 2.04 -12.88
CA PRO A 41 11.97 3.21 -12.07
C PRO A 41 11.20 4.48 -12.43
N GLU A 42 10.85 4.66 -13.70
CA GLU A 42 10.10 5.85 -14.15
C GLU A 42 8.66 5.81 -13.67
N LEU A 43 8.04 4.62 -13.72
CA LEU A 43 6.73 4.41 -13.14
C LEU A 43 6.75 4.63 -11.63
N MET A 44 7.75 4.10 -10.91
CA MET A 44 7.88 4.29 -9.46
C MET A 44 8.05 5.76 -9.10
N LEU A 45 8.86 6.51 -9.86
CA LEU A 45 9.00 7.95 -9.66
C LEU A 45 7.66 8.69 -9.86
N SER A 46 6.90 8.31 -10.88
CA SER A 46 5.58 8.88 -11.16
C SER A 46 4.57 8.55 -10.03
N ILE A 47 4.59 7.33 -9.51
CA ILE A 47 3.81 6.89 -8.34
C ILE A 47 4.21 7.71 -7.10
N GLY A 48 5.51 7.88 -6.87
CA GLY A 48 6.01 8.67 -5.75
C GLY A 48 5.56 10.15 -5.79
N LYS A 49 5.59 10.76 -6.97
CA LYS A 49 5.08 12.13 -7.19
C LYS A 49 3.58 12.22 -6.90
N GLU A 50 2.79 11.25 -7.35
CA GLU A 50 1.34 11.22 -7.16
C GLU A 50 0.99 11.09 -5.68
N PHE A 51 1.63 10.17 -4.93
CA PHE A 51 1.44 10.08 -3.49
C PHE A 51 1.91 11.35 -2.77
N ALA A 52 3.07 11.88 -3.12
CA ALA A 52 3.57 13.11 -2.52
C ALA A 52 2.59 14.28 -2.71
N GLU A 53 1.98 14.42 -3.89
CA GLU A 53 0.98 15.46 -4.16
C GLU A 53 -0.29 15.27 -3.31
N ARG A 54 -0.79 14.02 -3.20
CA ARG A 54 -2.00 13.72 -2.40
C ARG A 54 -1.81 13.99 -0.91
N PHE A 55 -0.60 13.82 -0.39
CA PHE A 55 -0.27 13.95 1.03
C PHE A 55 0.59 15.19 1.37
N LYS A 56 0.77 16.12 0.44
CA LYS A 56 1.68 17.28 0.60
C LYS A 56 1.42 18.18 1.81
N ASN A 57 0.17 18.23 2.29
CA ASN A 57 -0.23 19.10 3.40
C ASN A 57 -0.27 18.38 4.76
N ASP A 58 0.13 17.11 4.80
CA ASP A 58 -0.10 16.25 5.97
C ASP A 58 1.08 16.19 6.95
N GLN A 59 2.16 16.96 6.71
CA GLN A 59 3.34 17.04 7.59
C GLN A 59 3.90 15.65 7.98
N ILE A 60 4.08 14.79 7.00
CA ILE A 60 4.57 13.41 7.19
C ILE A 60 6.03 13.46 7.67
N THR A 61 6.35 12.74 8.74
CA THR A 61 7.71 12.60 9.28
C THR A 61 8.31 11.23 8.99
N LYS A 62 7.45 10.24 8.70
CA LYS A 62 7.87 8.85 8.46
C LYS A 62 6.96 8.19 7.43
N ILE A 63 7.56 7.46 6.50
CA ILE A 63 6.81 6.53 5.64
C ILE A 63 7.07 5.11 6.15
N LEU A 64 6.01 4.34 6.33
CA LEU A 64 6.08 2.93 6.74
C LEU A 64 5.54 2.04 5.62
N THR A 65 6.25 0.98 5.30
CA THR A 65 5.82 -0.03 4.33
C THR A 65 6.14 -1.45 4.80
N LEU A 66 5.74 -2.44 4.04
CA LEU A 66 6.05 -3.84 4.27
C LEU A 66 7.03 -4.36 3.21
N GLU A 67 8.08 -5.10 3.63
CA GLU A 67 8.95 -5.78 2.68
C GLU A 67 8.14 -6.82 1.88
N SER A 68 8.36 -6.96 0.56
CA SER A 68 9.37 -6.24 -0.23
C SER A 68 8.76 -5.26 -1.24
N SER A 69 7.60 -5.56 -1.81
CA SER A 69 7.05 -4.86 -3.00
C SER A 69 6.63 -3.41 -2.73
N GLY A 70 6.25 -3.09 -1.50
CA GLY A 70 5.93 -1.73 -1.09
C GLY A 70 7.15 -0.80 -0.98
N ILE A 71 8.38 -1.34 -0.94
CA ILE A 71 9.59 -0.54 -0.70
C ILE A 71 9.86 0.43 -1.86
N ALA A 72 9.74 -0.01 -3.10
CA ALA A 72 10.04 0.84 -4.26
C ALA A 72 9.14 2.10 -4.33
N PRO A 73 7.80 1.99 -4.31
CA PRO A 73 6.93 3.16 -4.29
C PRO A 73 7.12 4.02 -3.02
N ALA A 74 7.38 3.41 -1.86
CA ALA A 74 7.64 4.14 -0.62
C ALA A 74 8.92 4.98 -0.71
N VAL A 75 10.02 4.42 -1.25
CA VAL A 75 11.30 5.14 -1.43
C VAL A 75 11.13 6.33 -2.37
N MET A 76 10.42 6.18 -3.48
CA MET A 76 10.19 7.29 -4.40
C MET A 76 9.30 8.38 -3.78
N THR A 77 8.29 8.00 -3.01
CA THR A 77 7.48 8.96 -2.25
C THR A 77 8.33 9.69 -1.20
N GLY A 78 9.18 8.96 -0.48
CA GLY A 78 10.09 9.52 0.52
C GLY A 78 11.12 10.47 -0.08
N LEU A 79 11.62 10.17 -1.28
CA LEU A 79 12.52 11.05 -2.01
C LEU A 79 11.86 12.41 -2.32
N ILE A 80 10.60 12.40 -2.78
CA ILE A 80 9.88 13.64 -3.12
C ILE A 80 9.49 14.43 -1.86
N LEU A 81 9.01 13.74 -0.81
CA LEU A 81 8.62 14.37 0.46
C LEU A 81 9.81 14.68 1.38
N GLN A 82 11.04 14.27 1.01
CA GLN A 82 12.24 14.34 1.84
C GLN A 82 12.04 13.68 3.22
N THR A 83 11.37 12.55 3.23
CA THR A 83 10.93 11.84 4.43
C THR A 83 11.57 10.44 4.48
N PRO A 84 12.14 10.02 5.62
CA PRO A 84 12.73 8.70 5.75
C PRO A 84 11.69 7.58 5.61
N VAL A 85 12.12 6.48 4.98
CA VAL A 85 11.29 5.31 4.76
C VAL A 85 11.73 4.18 5.70
N LEU A 86 10.78 3.63 6.42
CA LEU A 86 10.92 2.50 7.31
C LEU A 86 10.14 1.33 6.72
N PHE A 87 10.71 0.14 6.71
CA PHE A 87 9.96 -1.05 6.29
C PHE A 87 9.90 -2.09 7.40
N ALA A 88 8.69 -2.63 7.61
CA ALA A 88 8.46 -3.76 8.49
C ALA A 88 9.03 -5.03 7.87
N ARG A 89 9.74 -5.83 8.67
CA ARG A 89 10.42 -7.06 8.24
C ARG A 89 9.63 -8.29 8.61
N LYS A 90 9.51 -9.22 7.67
CA LYS A 90 8.85 -10.53 7.86
C LYS A 90 9.72 -11.53 8.61
N LYS A 91 11.04 -11.32 8.65
CA LYS A 91 11.99 -12.18 9.37
C LYS A 91 12.79 -11.34 10.36
N LYS A 92 12.96 -11.87 11.57
CA LYS A 92 13.89 -11.27 12.54
C LYS A 92 15.29 -11.28 11.93
N SER A 93 15.94 -10.13 11.86
CA SER A 93 17.37 -10.05 11.58
C SER A 93 18.14 -10.42 12.84
N LEU A 94 19.26 -11.13 12.70
CA LEU A 94 20.19 -11.41 13.81
C LEU A 94 20.70 -10.14 14.49
N THR A 95 20.66 -9.01 13.79
CA THR A 95 21.05 -7.68 14.31
C THR A 95 19.90 -6.92 14.98
N MET A 96 18.64 -7.41 14.90
CA MET A 96 17.48 -6.84 15.57
C MET A 96 17.16 -7.63 16.84
N ILE A 97 18.05 -7.55 17.82
CA ILE A 97 17.96 -8.34 19.06
C ILE A 97 17.06 -7.68 20.07
N ASP A 98 16.82 -6.34 19.99
CA ASP A 98 16.18 -5.58 21.04
C ASP A 98 14.94 -4.79 20.56
N ASP A 99 13.95 -4.79 21.43
CA ASP A 99 12.85 -3.84 21.55
C ASP A 99 12.15 -3.51 20.22
N LEU A 100 11.29 -4.43 19.79
CA LEU A 100 10.55 -4.37 18.54
C LEU A 100 9.05 -4.17 18.79
N TYR A 101 8.40 -3.42 17.92
CA TYR A 101 6.96 -3.54 17.69
C TYR A 101 6.71 -4.74 16.80
N HIS A 102 5.71 -5.54 17.13
CA HIS A 102 5.36 -6.75 16.41
C HIS A 102 3.89 -6.75 16.03
N SER A 103 3.59 -7.23 14.83
CA SER A 103 2.22 -7.53 14.43
C SER A 103 2.17 -8.78 13.56
N LYS A 104 0.98 -9.31 13.31
CA LYS A 104 0.78 -10.53 12.53
C LYS A 104 -0.02 -10.22 11.28
N VAL A 105 0.52 -10.61 10.13
CA VAL A 105 -0.17 -10.59 8.84
C VAL A 105 -0.70 -11.99 8.56
N TYR A 106 -2.00 -12.12 8.36
CA TYR A 106 -2.59 -13.36 7.90
C TYR A 106 -2.61 -13.42 6.38
N SER A 107 -1.94 -14.42 5.81
CA SER A 107 -1.98 -14.68 4.36
C SER A 107 -3.12 -15.65 4.05
N PHE A 108 -4.20 -15.18 3.44
CA PHE A 108 -5.31 -16.04 3.00
C PHE A 108 -4.87 -17.04 1.93
N THR A 109 -3.92 -16.68 1.08
CA THR A 109 -3.41 -17.54 0.02
C THR A 109 -2.57 -18.71 0.55
N LYS A 110 -1.76 -18.46 1.60
CA LYS A 110 -0.90 -19.47 2.22
C LYS A 110 -1.49 -20.09 3.49
N GLN A 111 -2.60 -19.54 3.99
CA GLN A 111 -3.20 -19.90 5.28
C GLN A 111 -2.22 -19.86 6.47
N GLU A 112 -1.24 -18.98 6.38
CA GLU A 112 -0.18 -18.82 7.36
C GLU A 112 -0.21 -17.42 7.99
N LYS A 113 0.18 -17.34 9.26
CA LYS A 113 0.43 -16.07 9.95
C LYS A 113 1.91 -15.75 9.86
N THR A 114 2.24 -14.64 9.25
CA THR A 114 3.62 -14.11 9.20
C THR A 114 3.73 -12.98 10.21
N GLU A 115 4.69 -13.08 11.12
CA GLU A 115 5.03 -11.98 12.03
C GLU A 115 5.83 -10.93 11.26
N VAL A 116 5.47 -9.66 11.49
CA VAL A 116 6.19 -8.50 10.97
C VAL A 116 6.66 -7.64 12.13
N SER A 117 7.82 -7.01 11.99
CA SER A 117 8.44 -6.27 13.08
C SER A 117 9.13 -4.99 12.62
N VAL A 118 9.17 -4.01 13.52
CA VAL A 118 9.83 -2.71 13.37
C VAL A 118 10.58 -2.37 14.65
N SER A 119 11.81 -1.84 14.54
CA SER A 119 12.57 -1.39 15.70
C SER A 119 11.91 -0.17 16.36
N LYS A 120 11.71 -0.21 17.68
CA LYS A 120 11.19 0.91 18.47
C LYS A 120 12.10 2.14 18.42
N LYS A 121 13.40 1.96 18.15
CA LYS A 121 14.34 3.07 17.96
C LYS A 121 14.05 3.94 16.74
N LEU A 122 13.29 3.41 15.76
CA LEU A 122 13.04 4.05 14.46
C LEU A 122 11.63 4.62 14.30
N LEU A 123 10.73 4.35 15.26
CA LEU A 123 9.34 4.81 15.24
C LEU A 123 8.91 5.19 16.65
N ASN A 124 8.37 6.40 16.80
CA ASN A 124 8.02 6.95 18.13
C ASN A 124 6.76 7.85 18.09
N THR A 125 6.34 8.33 19.24
CA THR A 125 5.10 9.12 19.45
C THR A 125 5.04 10.43 18.68
N ASN A 126 6.16 11.00 18.28
CA ASN A 126 6.21 12.26 17.51
C ASN A 126 6.06 12.03 16.01
N ASP A 127 6.06 10.78 15.56
CA ASP A 127 5.97 10.49 14.12
C ASP A 127 4.54 10.66 13.60
N ARG A 128 4.46 11.24 12.41
CA ARG A 128 3.28 11.33 11.56
C ARG A 128 3.49 10.41 10.38
N VAL A 129 2.84 9.25 10.41
CA VAL A 129 3.17 8.10 9.56
C VAL A 129 2.22 8.01 8.37
N LEU A 130 2.79 8.00 7.17
CA LEU A 130 2.12 7.55 5.95
C LEU A 130 2.48 6.08 5.69
N VAL A 131 1.49 5.22 5.62
CA VAL A 131 1.68 3.82 5.21
C VAL A 131 1.59 3.73 3.69
N ILE A 132 2.57 3.09 3.03
CA ILE A 132 2.53 2.82 1.58
C ILE A 132 2.65 1.32 1.35
N ASP A 133 1.78 0.78 0.47
CA ASP A 133 1.86 -0.63 0.07
C ASP A 133 1.52 -0.81 -1.42
N ASP A 134 1.96 -1.93 -2.01
CA ASP A 134 1.74 -2.25 -3.42
C ASP A 134 0.29 -2.67 -3.70
N PHE A 135 -0.28 -3.58 -2.90
CA PHE A 135 -1.64 -4.08 -3.04
C PHE A 135 -2.48 -3.93 -1.78
N LEU A 136 -3.71 -3.49 -1.95
CA LEU A 136 -4.75 -3.61 -0.94
C LEU A 136 -5.83 -4.58 -1.41
N ALA A 137 -5.90 -5.71 -0.74
CA ALA A 137 -6.86 -6.79 -0.96
C ALA A 137 -7.79 -6.93 0.27
N ASN A 138 -7.57 -7.93 1.11
CA ASN A 138 -8.32 -8.12 2.36
C ASN A 138 -7.85 -7.19 3.52
N GLY A 139 -6.82 -6.37 3.29
CA GLY A 139 -6.35 -5.37 4.25
C GLY A 139 -5.46 -5.89 5.38
N GLN A 140 -5.05 -7.16 5.38
CA GLN A 140 -4.29 -7.75 6.49
C GLN A 140 -2.92 -7.10 6.69
N ALA A 141 -2.19 -6.81 5.60
CA ALA A 141 -0.91 -6.11 5.67
C ALA A 141 -1.08 -4.68 6.20
N ALA A 142 -2.08 -3.96 5.69
CA ALA A 142 -2.42 -2.62 6.14
C ALA A 142 -2.76 -2.59 7.64
N LEU A 143 -3.61 -3.50 8.10
CA LEU A 143 -3.98 -3.61 9.52
C LEU A 143 -2.77 -3.90 10.42
N ALA A 144 -1.84 -4.75 9.98
CA ALA A 144 -0.63 -5.03 10.75
C ALA A 144 0.31 -3.82 10.83
N LEU A 145 0.44 -3.03 9.75
CA LEU A 145 1.22 -1.80 9.78
C LEU A 145 0.55 -0.72 10.64
N ILE A 146 -0.78 -0.60 10.60
CA ILE A 146 -1.55 0.28 11.47
C ILE A 146 -1.38 -0.10 12.94
N ASP A 147 -1.41 -1.40 13.25
CA ASP A 147 -1.18 -1.90 14.61
C ASP A 147 0.21 -1.51 15.13
N ILE A 148 1.25 -1.61 14.29
CA ILE A 148 2.61 -1.14 14.62
C ILE A 148 2.65 0.37 14.89
N VAL A 149 1.96 1.17 14.09
CA VAL A 149 1.85 2.63 14.30
C VAL A 149 1.17 2.92 15.64
N ASN A 150 0.11 2.20 15.97
CA ASN A 150 -0.61 2.33 17.23
C ASN A 150 0.23 1.92 18.45
N GLN A 151 0.99 0.82 18.36
CA GLN A 151 1.93 0.38 19.40
C GLN A 151 3.02 1.42 19.66
N ALA A 152 3.44 2.16 18.65
CA ALA A 152 4.40 3.27 18.76
C ALA A 152 3.76 4.56 19.29
N GLU A 153 2.43 4.57 19.49
CA GLU A 153 1.64 5.76 19.82
C GLU A 153 1.86 6.92 18.82
N ALA A 154 2.25 6.57 17.60
CA ALA A 154 2.46 7.51 16.49
C ALA A 154 1.12 7.87 15.83
N SER A 155 1.10 8.99 15.11
CA SER A 155 -0.09 9.43 14.38
C SER A 155 -0.16 8.80 13.00
N LEU A 156 -1.19 8.00 12.69
CA LEU A 156 -1.46 7.54 11.35
C LEU A 156 -2.06 8.67 10.50
N VAL A 157 -1.37 9.07 9.43
CA VAL A 157 -1.84 10.08 8.47
C VAL A 157 -2.83 9.47 7.48
N GLY A 158 -2.52 8.29 6.98
CA GLY A 158 -3.33 7.57 6.01
C GLY A 158 -2.54 6.48 5.31
N LEU A 159 -3.16 5.89 4.29
CA LEU A 159 -2.57 4.86 3.44
C LEU A 159 -2.49 5.33 1.99
N GLY A 160 -1.33 5.13 1.36
CA GLY A 160 -1.11 5.20 -0.08
C GLY A 160 -0.99 3.80 -0.66
N ILE A 161 -1.91 3.42 -1.52
CA ILE A 161 -1.99 2.08 -2.13
C ILE A 161 -1.78 2.19 -3.63
N VAL A 162 -0.84 1.42 -4.17
CA VAL A 162 -0.60 1.43 -5.62
C VAL A 162 -1.79 0.81 -6.34
N ILE A 163 -2.20 -0.41 -5.97
CA ILE A 163 -3.30 -1.14 -6.60
C ILE A 163 -4.28 -1.64 -5.54
N GLU A 164 -5.53 -1.19 -5.59
CA GLU A 164 -6.61 -1.67 -4.73
C GLU A 164 -7.54 -2.61 -5.50
N LYS A 165 -7.80 -3.79 -4.95
CA LYS A 165 -8.82 -4.72 -5.43
C LYS A 165 -10.13 -4.42 -4.70
N THR A 166 -10.98 -3.56 -5.28
CA THR A 166 -12.20 -3.07 -4.62
C THR A 166 -13.29 -4.14 -4.47
N PHE A 167 -13.19 -5.24 -5.20
CA PHE A 167 -14.03 -6.42 -5.02
C PHE A 167 -13.67 -7.24 -3.76
N GLN A 168 -12.61 -6.85 -3.05
CA GLN A 168 -12.24 -7.37 -1.73
C GLN A 168 -12.45 -6.28 -0.67
N ASN A 169 -12.84 -6.67 0.53
CA ASN A 169 -13.40 -5.75 1.53
C ASN A 169 -12.38 -4.86 2.27
N GLY A 170 -11.08 -5.02 2.05
CA GLY A 170 -10.05 -4.36 2.87
C GLY A 170 -10.13 -2.83 2.82
N GLY A 171 -10.23 -2.24 1.63
CA GLY A 171 -10.30 -0.79 1.48
C GLY A 171 -11.57 -0.19 2.08
N ASP A 172 -12.72 -0.84 1.86
CA ASP A 172 -13.99 -0.36 2.41
C ASP A 172 -14.03 -0.46 3.94
N GLN A 173 -13.47 -1.51 4.52
CA GLN A 173 -13.37 -1.66 5.98
C GLN A 173 -12.47 -0.56 6.58
N LEU A 174 -11.32 -0.29 5.99
CA LEU A 174 -10.42 0.78 6.46
C LEU A 174 -11.10 2.14 6.40
N ARG A 175 -11.76 2.48 5.30
CA ARG A 175 -12.49 3.75 5.15
C ARG A 175 -13.67 3.88 6.12
N LYS A 176 -14.43 2.80 6.36
CA LYS A 176 -15.53 2.77 7.36
C LYS A 176 -15.03 3.04 8.77
N ASN A 177 -13.79 2.64 9.07
CA ASN A 177 -13.12 2.92 10.35
C ASN A 177 -12.46 4.33 10.40
N GLY A 178 -12.77 5.21 9.45
CA GLY A 178 -12.27 6.57 9.41
C GLY A 178 -10.83 6.72 8.90
N ILE A 179 -10.22 5.66 8.36
CA ILE A 179 -8.87 5.70 7.85
C ILE A 179 -8.87 6.23 6.41
N ARG A 180 -8.06 7.25 6.15
CA ARG A 180 -7.84 7.78 4.81
C ARG A 180 -7.06 6.78 3.97
N VAL A 181 -7.62 6.37 2.83
CA VAL A 181 -7.00 5.45 1.87
C VAL A 181 -7.02 6.09 0.48
N GLU A 182 -5.83 6.38 -0.04
CA GLU A 182 -5.59 6.90 -1.39
C GLU A 182 -5.04 5.78 -2.27
N SER A 183 -5.85 5.30 -3.21
CA SER A 183 -5.47 4.24 -4.14
C SER A 183 -5.26 4.79 -5.54
N LEU A 184 -4.14 4.43 -6.20
CA LEU A 184 -3.78 4.96 -7.52
C LEU A 184 -4.47 4.22 -8.66
N ALA A 185 -4.64 2.91 -8.55
CA ALA A 185 -5.48 2.12 -9.44
C ALA A 185 -6.50 1.32 -8.62
N GLN A 186 -7.77 1.40 -9.00
CA GLN A 186 -8.87 0.73 -8.31
C GLN A 186 -9.50 -0.30 -9.25
N ILE A 187 -9.21 -1.58 -9.01
CA ILE A 187 -9.72 -2.69 -9.80
C ILE A 187 -11.08 -3.12 -9.29
N LEU A 188 -12.07 -3.06 -10.15
CA LEU A 188 -13.45 -3.48 -9.88
C LEU A 188 -13.61 -5.00 -9.98
N SER A 189 -13.04 -5.60 -11.04
CA SER A 189 -13.05 -7.06 -11.27
C SER A 189 -11.91 -7.51 -12.17
N LEU A 190 -11.65 -8.82 -12.17
CA LEU A 190 -10.63 -9.50 -12.99
C LEU A 190 -11.30 -10.57 -13.88
N GLU A 191 -12.42 -10.24 -14.49
CA GLU A 191 -13.25 -11.20 -15.23
C GLU A 191 -12.73 -11.43 -16.66
N ASN A 192 -12.91 -12.64 -17.15
CA ASN A 192 -12.55 -13.04 -18.52
C ASN A 192 -11.08 -12.73 -18.89
N GLY A 193 -10.17 -12.80 -17.91
CA GLY A 193 -8.75 -12.51 -18.13
C GLY A 193 -8.45 -11.02 -18.36
N ARG A 194 -9.38 -10.12 -18.03
CA ARG A 194 -9.24 -8.66 -18.20
C ARG A 194 -9.35 -7.94 -16.87
N VAL A 195 -8.70 -6.77 -16.80
CA VAL A 195 -8.81 -5.86 -15.66
C VAL A 195 -9.89 -4.84 -15.96
N HIS A 196 -10.88 -4.72 -15.06
CA HIS A 196 -11.91 -3.69 -15.10
C HIS A 196 -11.67 -2.70 -13.98
N PHE A 197 -11.62 -1.40 -14.29
CA PHE A 197 -11.41 -0.34 -13.30
C PHE A 197 -12.74 0.29 -12.87
N VAL A 198 -12.76 0.78 -11.64
CA VAL A 198 -13.99 1.35 -11.02
C VAL A 198 -14.59 2.51 -11.83
N HIS A 199 -13.75 3.34 -12.49
CA HIS A 199 -14.24 4.51 -13.25
C HIS A 199 -14.89 4.14 -14.59
N GLU A 200 -14.74 2.91 -15.08
CA GLU A 200 -15.34 2.42 -16.33
C GLU A 200 -16.86 2.21 -16.21
N GLU A 201 -17.36 1.91 -14.99
CA GLU A 201 -18.80 1.76 -14.74
C GLU A 201 -19.60 3.07 -14.86
N VAL A 202 -18.95 4.24 -14.77
CA VAL A 202 -19.64 5.55 -14.74
C VAL A 202 -20.06 6.03 -16.13
N LYS A 203 -19.71 5.29 -17.20
CA LYS A 203 -19.95 5.70 -18.60
C LYS A 203 -21.11 4.97 -19.31
N GLN A 204 -21.95 4.22 -18.58
CA GLN A 204 -23.15 3.60 -19.13
C GLN A 204 -24.41 4.37 -18.76
#